data_9c2083099bbb56b0792b17920f475b8d
#
_entry.id   9c2083099bbb56b0792b17920f475b8d
#
_cell.length_a   1.000
_cell.length_b   1.000
_cell.length_c   1.000
_cell.angle_alpha   90.00
_cell.angle_beta   90.00
_cell.angle_gamma   90.00
#
_symmetry.space_group_name_H-M   'P 1'
#
loop_
_entity.id
_entity.type
_entity.pdbx_description
1 polymer ?
#
loop_
_entity_poly.entity_id
_entity_poly.type
_entity_poly.pdbx_seq_one_letter_code
_entity_poly.pdbx_strand_id
1 'polypeptide(L)'
;MENKYPEFKVLLNEYREGILLFDLTNKNVWKKAVDDSLGLSEYFNSNIDNYKWEDRVSASIYTCLDLPTARKVKSLIYRFNRGNIDNASILEKINKESALNLNIETKNYTRGDNKFIDSVNWKKGISKDLKNDNGDYVIINITDVLPAGVMQLSDVKGKVISDYQKYLDDQWISFLRKKYNYSVNKDLLYTLIK
;
A
#
# COMPACT_ATOMS: atom_id res chain seq x y z
N MET A 1 6.09 29.83 40.44
CA MET A 1 6.29 28.38 40.38
C MET A 1 7.64 28.02 39.78
N GLU A 2 8.05 28.64 38.69
CA GLU A 2 9.34 28.34 37.98
C GLU A 2 10.60 28.48 38.86
N ASN A 3 10.64 29.48 39.75
CA ASN A 3 11.79 29.69 40.64
C ASN A 3 11.80 28.77 41.87
N LYS A 4 10.69 28.09 42.16
CA LYS A 4 10.55 27.19 43.31
C LYS A 4 10.83 25.72 42.97
N TYR A 5 10.70 25.38 41.66
CA TYR A 5 10.88 24.01 41.14
C TYR A 5 11.67 24.06 39.83
N PRO A 6 13.01 23.93 39.89
CA PRO A 6 13.86 23.98 38.69
C PRO A 6 13.48 22.95 37.62
N GLU A 7 13.06 21.75 38.05
CA GLU A 7 12.60 20.67 37.17
C GLU A 7 11.37 21.08 36.31
N PHE A 8 10.47 21.88 36.91
CA PHE A 8 9.31 22.41 36.18
C PHE A 8 9.71 23.37 35.06
N LYS A 9 10.75 24.18 35.28
CA LYS A 9 11.26 25.08 34.27
C LYS A 9 11.89 24.32 33.08
N VAL A 10 12.64 23.27 33.38
CA VAL A 10 13.21 22.40 32.34
C VAL A 10 12.11 21.78 31.50
N LEU A 11 11.12 21.17 32.14
CA LEU A 11 9.98 20.55 31.48
C LEU A 11 9.20 21.55 30.62
N LEU A 12 8.95 22.76 31.12
CA LEU A 12 8.27 23.83 30.39
C LEU A 12 9.04 24.24 29.12
N ASN A 13 10.37 24.36 29.24
CA ASN A 13 11.22 24.67 28.09
C ASN A 13 11.18 23.53 27.05
N GLU A 14 11.29 22.28 27.46
CA GLU A 14 11.16 21.11 26.56
C GLU A 14 9.83 21.12 25.79
N TYR A 15 8.73 21.37 26.48
CA TYR A 15 7.40 21.51 25.85
C TYR A 15 7.37 22.65 24.84
N ARG A 16 7.88 23.82 25.20
CA ARG A 16 7.92 24.98 24.32
C ARG A 16 8.77 24.73 23.08
N GLU A 17 9.95 24.16 23.25
CA GLU A 17 10.86 23.84 22.17
C GLU A 17 10.26 22.75 21.27
N GLY A 18 9.61 21.74 21.84
CA GLY A 18 8.89 20.69 21.12
C GLY A 18 7.76 21.26 20.24
N ILE A 19 6.95 22.19 20.79
CA ILE A 19 5.88 22.85 20.03
C ILE A 19 6.43 23.69 18.89
N LEU A 20 7.52 24.44 19.13
CA LEU A 20 8.17 25.24 18.10
C LEU A 20 8.77 24.40 16.99
N LEU A 21 9.44 23.30 17.37
CA LEU A 21 9.99 22.34 16.41
C LEU A 21 8.88 21.71 15.57
N PHE A 22 7.79 21.27 16.22
CA PHE A 22 6.63 20.72 15.52
C PHE A 22 6.04 21.70 14.51
N ASP A 23 5.82 22.97 14.91
CA ASP A 23 5.26 23.98 14.00
C ASP A 23 6.18 24.26 12.82
N LEU A 24 7.49 24.36 13.04
CA LEU A 24 8.48 24.55 11.99
C LEU A 24 8.55 23.35 11.04
N THR A 25 8.56 22.12 11.57
CA THR A 25 8.56 20.90 10.76
C THR A 25 7.28 20.78 9.96
N ASN A 26 6.14 21.06 10.59
CA ASN A 26 4.85 21.04 9.90
C ASN A 26 4.81 22.04 8.73
N LYS A 27 5.29 23.26 8.91
CA LYS A 27 5.30 24.27 7.85
C LYS A 27 6.27 23.96 6.71
N ASN A 28 7.48 23.49 7.04
CA ASN A 28 8.55 23.33 6.06
C ASN A 28 8.52 21.96 5.37
N VAL A 29 7.91 20.96 5.98
CA VAL A 29 7.93 19.57 5.51
C VAL A 29 6.51 19.05 5.30
N TRP A 30 5.77 18.79 6.36
CA TRP A 30 4.57 17.98 6.27
C TRP A 30 3.44 18.67 5.50
N LYS A 31 3.08 19.88 5.90
CA LYS A 31 2.06 20.66 5.20
C LYS A 31 2.50 21.02 3.79
N LYS A 32 3.76 21.40 3.63
CA LYS A 32 4.32 21.72 2.32
C LYS A 32 4.23 20.53 1.37
N ALA A 33 4.55 19.31 1.80
CA ALA A 33 4.47 18.12 0.95
C ALA A 33 3.05 17.81 0.46
N VAL A 34 2.02 18.24 1.19
CA VAL A 34 0.60 18.03 0.83
C VAL A 34 0.09 19.17 -0.06
N ASP A 35 0.47 20.41 0.26
CA ASP A 35 -0.08 21.62 -0.38
C ASP A 35 0.68 21.99 -1.67
N ASP A 36 1.96 21.62 -1.79
CA ASP A 36 2.82 21.90 -2.94
C ASP A 36 2.62 20.88 -4.06
N SER A 37 1.53 21.01 -4.78
CA SER A 37 1.19 20.10 -5.89
C SER A 37 2.21 20.13 -7.03
N LEU A 38 2.85 21.28 -7.28
CA LEU A 38 3.87 21.41 -8.31
C LEU A 38 5.14 20.69 -7.91
N GLY A 39 5.68 20.96 -6.72
CA GLY A 39 6.87 20.29 -6.21
C GLY A 39 6.67 18.78 -6.06
N LEU A 40 5.48 18.32 -5.65
CA LEU A 40 5.14 16.91 -5.61
C LEU A 40 5.20 16.27 -6.99
N SER A 41 4.66 16.93 -8.01
CA SER A 41 4.67 16.45 -9.40
C SER A 41 6.08 16.41 -9.98
N GLU A 42 6.89 17.45 -9.72
CA GLU A 42 8.29 17.49 -10.14
C GLU A 42 9.12 16.40 -9.46
N TYR A 43 8.92 16.19 -8.16
CA TYR A 43 9.57 15.13 -7.41
C TYR A 43 9.20 13.74 -7.98
N PHE A 44 7.92 13.49 -8.24
CA PHE A 44 7.45 12.25 -8.85
C PHE A 44 8.10 12.00 -10.21
N ASN A 45 8.08 13.00 -11.10
CA ASN A 45 8.66 12.88 -12.44
C ASN A 45 10.18 12.65 -12.40
N SER A 46 10.88 13.29 -11.48
CA SER A 46 12.34 13.12 -11.29
C SER A 46 12.71 11.76 -10.70
N ASN A 47 11.78 11.09 -10.04
CA ASN A 47 11.97 9.79 -9.38
C ASN A 47 11.05 8.69 -9.95
N ILE A 48 10.62 8.84 -11.19
CA ILE A 48 9.61 7.99 -11.83
C ILE A 48 10.01 6.50 -11.84
N ASP A 49 11.29 6.22 -11.86
CA ASP A 49 11.83 4.86 -11.83
C ASP A 49 11.53 4.12 -10.51
N ASN A 50 11.24 4.83 -9.43
CA ASN A 50 10.85 4.27 -8.14
C ASN A 50 9.36 3.93 -8.06
N TYR A 51 8.58 4.32 -9.07
CA TYR A 51 7.12 4.20 -9.11
C TYR A 51 6.69 3.39 -10.33
N LYS A 52 7.09 2.12 -10.35
CA LYS A 52 6.75 1.17 -11.42
C LYS A 52 5.92 0.03 -10.88
N TRP A 53 4.90 -0.33 -11.64
CA TRP A 53 4.20 -1.59 -11.47
C TRP A 53 5.04 -2.73 -11.97
N GLU A 54 5.06 -3.83 -11.24
CA GLU A 54 5.47 -5.12 -11.77
C GLU A 54 4.36 -5.69 -12.67
N ASP A 55 4.64 -6.81 -13.34
CA ASP A 55 3.61 -7.57 -14.04
C ASP A 55 2.52 -7.98 -13.06
N ARG A 56 1.25 -7.78 -13.44
CA ARG A 56 0.08 -8.06 -12.63
C ARG A 56 -0.98 -8.79 -13.44
N VAL A 57 -1.85 -9.49 -12.75
CA VAL A 57 -3.07 -10.05 -13.37
C VAL A 57 -4.29 -9.53 -12.64
N SER A 58 -5.28 -9.09 -13.43
CA SER A 58 -6.63 -8.87 -12.91
C SER A 58 -7.33 -10.22 -12.87
N ALA A 59 -7.65 -10.69 -11.67
CA ALA A 59 -8.21 -12.03 -11.50
C ALA A 59 -9.25 -12.09 -10.40
N SER A 60 -10.18 -13.05 -10.55
CA SER A 60 -11.11 -13.46 -9.51
C SER A 60 -10.78 -14.88 -9.05
N ILE A 61 -10.67 -15.08 -7.74
CA ILE A 61 -10.50 -16.38 -7.10
C ILE A 61 -11.86 -16.80 -6.54
N TYR A 62 -12.34 -17.94 -6.99
CA TYR A 62 -13.61 -18.54 -6.55
C TYR A 62 -13.29 -19.76 -5.68
N THR A 63 -13.58 -19.66 -4.39
CA THR A 63 -13.43 -20.77 -3.43
C THR A 63 -14.79 -21.43 -3.21
N CYS A 64 -14.93 -22.68 -3.63
CA CYS A 64 -16.16 -23.43 -3.63
C CYS A 64 -16.07 -24.58 -2.61
N LEU A 65 -17.10 -24.75 -1.79
CA LEU A 65 -17.17 -25.76 -0.74
C LEU A 65 -16.97 -27.19 -1.28
N ASP A 66 -17.55 -27.50 -2.46
CA ASP A 66 -17.54 -28.83 -3.04
C ASP A 66 -17.44 -28.82 -4.56
N LEU A 67 -17.22 -30.02 -5.15
CA LEU A 67 -17.10 -30.21 -6.58
C LEU A 67 -18.38 -29.89 -7.37
N PRO A 68 -19.60 -30.25 -6.94
CA PRO A 68 -20.82 -29.82 -7.61
C PRO A 68 -20.95 -28.32 -7.71
N THR A 69 -20.65 -27.60 -6.63
CA THR A 69 -20.63 -26.12 -6.60
C THR A 69 -19.58 -25.56 -7.56
N ALA A 70 -18.37 -26.10 -7.54
CA ALA A 70 -17.30 -25.67 -8.44
C ALA A 70 -17.68 -25.82 -9.93
N ARG A 71 -18.34 -26.91 -10.30
CA ARG A 71 -18.83 -27.13 -11.68
C ARG A 71 -19.89 -26.11 -12.07
N LYS A 72 -20.85 -25.78 -11.18
CA LYS A 72 -21.86 -24.75 -11.41
C LYS A 72 -21.20 -23.38 -11.57
N VAL A 73 -20.30 -23.02 -10.66
CA VAL A 73 -19.55 -21.76 -10.70
C VAL A 73 -18.77 -21.63 -12.00
N LYS A 74 -18.07 -22.68 -12.44
CA LYS A 74 -17.31 -22.69 -13.69
C LYS A 74 -18.19 -22.37 -14.91
N SER A 75 -19.40 -22.92 -14.97
CA SER A 75 -20.34 -22.62 -16.04
C SER A 75 -20.82 -21.16 -16.01
N LEU A 76 -20.97 -20.57 -14.82
CA LEU A 76 -21.35 -19.18 -14.65
C LEU A 76 -20.19 -18.22 -14.99
N ILE A 77 -18.93 -18.60 -14.71
CA ILE A 77 -17.76 -17.82 -15.10
C ILE A 77 -17.64 -17.69 -16.63
N TYR A 78 -17.98 -18.71 -17.39
CA TYR A 78 -18.05 -18.60 -18.86
C TYR A 78 -19.08 -17.56 -19.32
N ARG A 79 -20.21 -17.43 -18.60
CA ARG A 79 -21.20 -16.39 -18.84
C ARG A 79 -20.72 -15.02 -18.41
N PHE A 80 -19.99 -14.91 -17.28
CA PHE A 80 -19.33 -13.71 -16.82
C PHE A 80 -18.35 -13.18 -17.87
N ASN A 81 -17.46 -14.04 -18.39
CA ASN A 81 -16.47 -13.66 -19.38
C ASN A 81 -17.07 -13.21 -20.72
N ARG A 82 -18.37 -13.49 -20.97
CA ARG A 82 -19.14 -12.98 -22.11
C ARG A 82 -19.94 -11.72 -21.78
N GLY A 83 -19.79 -11.15 -20.57
CA GLY A 83 -20.52 -9.97 -20.12
C GLY A 83 -22.01 -10.18 -19.80
N ASN A 84 -22.44 -11.44 -19.66
CA ASN A 84 -23.86 -11.77 -19.43
C ASN A 84 -24.27 -11.84 -17.94
N ILE A 85 -23.31 -11.78 -17.02
CA ILE A 85 -23.52 -11.87 -15.58
C ILE A 85 -22.29 -11.29 -14.85
N ASP A 86 -22.47 -10.72 -13.67
CA ASP A 86 -21.40 -10.23 -12.80
C ASP A 86 -21.11 -11.17 -11.64
N ASN A 87 -20.03 -10.93 -10.91
CA ASN A 87 -19.63 -11.72 -9.75
C ASN A 87 -20.64 -11.65 -8.61
N ALA A 88 -21.33 -10.52 -8.43
CA ALA A 88 -22.38 -10.41 -7.41
C ALA A 88 -23.55 -11.34 -7.71
N SER A 89 -23.98 -11.40 -8.96
CA SER A 89 -25.04 -12.33 -9.39
C SER A 89 -24.62 -13.80 -9.31
N ILE A 90 -23.34 -14.11 -9.53
CA ILE A 90 -22.82 -15.47 -9.33
C ILE A 90 -22.90 -15.84 -7.84
N LEU A 91 -22.44 -14.94 -6.98
CA LEU A 91 -22.43 -15.13 -5.52
C LEU A 91 -23.87 -15.34 -5.00
N GLU A 92 -24.82 -14.51 -5.40
CA GLU A 92 -26.22 -14.60 -5.01
C GLU A 92 -26.84 -15.94 -5.43
N LYS A 93 -26.59 -16.36 -6.67
CA LYS A 93 -27.15 -17.63 -7.18
C LYS A 93 -26.62 -18.87 -6.46
N ILE A 94 -25.34 -18.87 -6.13
CA ILE A 94 -24.69 -20.03 -5.50
C ILE A 94 -24.94 -20.05 -4.00
N ASN A 95 -24.92 -18.88 -3.36
CA ASN A 95 -25.08 -18.75 -1.91
C ASN A 95 -26.54 -18.64 -1.46
N LYS A 96 -27.51 -18.90 -2.34
CA LYS A 96 -28.93 -18.80 -2.02
C LYS A 96 -29.34 -19.59 -0.77
N GLU A 97 -28.72 -20.76 -0.56
CA GLU A 97 -29.02 -21.65 0.57
C GLU A 97 -28.00 -21.48 1.72
N SER A 98 -26.76 -21.18 1.42
CA SER A 98 -25.69 -20.98 2.39
C SER A 98 -24.61 -20.05 1.87
N ALA A 99 -24.22 -19.07 2.67
CA ALA A 99 -23.12 -18.14 2.36
C ALA A 99 -21.74 -18.84 2.29
N LEU A 100 -21.63 -20.06 2.78
CA LEU A 100 -20.38 -20.84 2.78
C LEU A 100 -20.11 -21.59 1.48
N ASN A 101 -21.10 -21.68 0.58
CA ASN A 101 -20.97 -22.45 -0.66
C ASN A 101 -19.94 -21.85 -1.61
N LEU A 102 -19.80 -20.52 -1.65
CA LEU A 102 -18.90 -19.80 -2.55
C LEU A 102 -18.36 -18.53 -1.89
N ASN A 103 -17.05 -18.34 -1.95
CA ASN A 103 -16.41 -17.05 -1.73
C ASN A 103 -15.74 -16.57 -3.01
N ILE A 104 -15.79 -15.25 -3.29
CA ILE A 104 -15.17 -14.64 -4.47
C ILE A 104 -14.29 -13.48 -4.01
N GLU A 105 -13.00 -13.54 -4.34
CA GLU A 105 -12.05 -12.46 -4.16
C GLU A 105 -11.59 -11.95 -5.53
N THR A 106 -11.75 -10.65 -5.80
CA THR A 106 -11.37 -10.04 -7.07
C THR A 106 -10.44 -8.86 -6.80
N LYS A 107 -9.22 -8.93 -7.34
CA LYS A 107 -8.25 -7.83 -7.32
C LYS A 107 -7.17 -8.01 -8.39
N ASN A 108 -6.27 -7.03 -8.49
CA ASN A 108 -5.02 -7.20 -9.23
C ASN A 108 -3.99 -7.86 -8.32
N TYR A 109 -3.37 -8.92 -8.82
CA TYR A 109 -2.34 -9.69 -8.11
C TYR A 109 -0.99 -9.52 -8.77
N THR A 110 0.05 -9.36 -7.95
CA THR A 110 1.46 -9.49 -8.33
C THR A 110 1.97 -10.88 -7.97
N ARG A 111 3.17 -11.23 -8.44
CA ARG A 111 3.83 -12.47 -8.02
C ARG A 111 4.11 -12.42 -6.51
N GLY A 112 3.81 -13.51 -5.81
CA GLY A 112 3.96 -13.64 -4.36
C GLY A 112 2.73 -13.23 -3.54
N ASP A 113 1.72 -12.58 -4.15
CA ASP A 113 0.51 -12.15 -3.42
C ASP A 113 -0.40 -13.31 -3.02
N ASN A 114 -0.44 -14.37 -3.83
CA ASN A 114 -1.33 -15.51 -3.59
C ASN A 114 -0.80 -16.79 -4.23
N LYS A 115 -0.65 -17.86 -3.43
CA LYS A 115 -0.12 -19.17 -3.85
C LYS A 115 -0.87 -19.78 -5.05
N PHE A 116 -2.17 -19.58 -5.16
CA PHE A 116 -2.96 -20.12 -6.27
C PHE A 116 -2.72 -19.33 -7.56
N ILE A 117 -2.66 -18.00 -7.48
CA ILE A 117 -2.32 -17.13 -8.62
C ILE A 117 -0.92 -17.45 -9.14
N ASP A 118 0.03 -17.74 -8.24
CA ASP A 118 1.40 -18.10 -8.61
C ASP A 118 1.52 -19.47 -9.25
N SER A 119 0.60 -20.39 -8.92
CA SER A 119 0.57 -21.76 -9.46
C SER A 119 0.03 -21.86 -10.88
N VAL A 120 -0.59 -20.82 -11.42
CA VAL A 120 -1.18 -20.82 -12.76
C VAL A 120 -0.39 -19.97 -13.74
N ASN A 121 -0.50 -20.31 -15.04
CA ASN A 121 0.03 -19.47 -16.10
C ASN A 121 -0.79 -18.18 -16.19
N TRP A 122 -0.12 -17.05 -16.25
CA TRP A 122 -0.74 -15.74 -16.39
C TRP A 122 -1.21 -15.49 -17.82
N LYS A 123 -2.36 -16.06 -18.14
CA LYS A 123 -3.06 -15.90 -19.42
C LYS A 123 -4.55 -15.72 -19.13
N LYS A 124 -5.21 -14.86 -19.91
CA LYS A 124 -6.67 -14.72 -19.84
C LYS A 124 -7.39 -16.07 -19.94
N GLY A 125 -8.31 -16.29 -19.01
CA GLY A 125 -9.12 -17.50 -18.99
C GLY A 125 -9.27 -18.12 -17.59
N ILE A 126 -9.87 -19.29 -17.57
CA ILE A 126 -10.22 -20.03 -16.36
C ILE A 126 -9.19 -21.12 -16.12
N SER A 127 -8.72 -21.22 -14.87
CA SER A 127 -7.78 -22.26 -14.45
C SER A 127 -8.41 -23.67 -14.46
N LYS A 128 -7.55 -24.67 -14.33
CA LYS A 128 -7.97 -26.00 -13.86
C LYS A 128 -8.44 -25.87 -12.40
N ASP A 129 -9.22 -26.85 -11.97
CA ASP A 129 -9.67 -26.91 -10.58
C ASP A 129 -8.47 -27.21 -9.67
N LEU A 130 -8.28 -26.34 -8.66
CA LEU A 130 -7.27 -26.48 -7.62
C LEU A 130 -7.97 -26.87 -6.31
N LYS A 131 -7.21 -27.25 -5.30
CA LYS A 131 -7.72 -27.47 -3.94
C LYS A 131 -6.92 -26.67 -2.94
N ASN A 132 -7.61 -26.12 -1.94
CA ASN A 132 -6.94 -25.54 -0.78
C ASN A 132 -6.67 -26.59 0.30
N ASP A 133 -6.02 -26.18 1.37
CA ASP A 133 -5.63 -27.05 2.48
C ASP A 133 -6.84 -27.60 3.26
N ASN A 134 -8.02 -26.94 3.15
CA ASN A 134 -9.29 -27.35 3.75
C ASN A 134 -10.06 -28.34 2.87
N GLY A 135 -9.59 -28.61 1.66
CA GLY A 135 -10.24 -29.49 0.69
C GLY A 135 -11.24 -28.78 -0.24
N ASP A 136 -11.46 -27.47 -0.09
CA ASP A 136 -12.33 -26.68 -0.96
C ASP A 136 -11.74 -26.57 -2.37
N TYR A 137 -12.61 -26.42 -3.36
CA TYR A 137 -12.21 -26.26 -4.75
C TYR A 137 -11.97 -24.79 -5.07
N VAL A 138 -10.81 -24.51 -5.65
CA VAL A 138 -10.40 -23.16 -6.03
C VAL A 138 -10.32 -23.06 -7.55
N ILE A 139 -11.02 -22.07 -8.11
CA ILE A 139 -11.02 -21.74 -9.54
C ILE A 139 -10.52 -20.31 -9.68
N ILE A 140 -9.59 -20.07 -10.61
CA ILE A 140 -9.07 -18.76 -10.92
C ILE A 140 -9.58 -18.35 -12.29
N ASN A 141 -10.13 -17.17 -12.39
CA ASN A 141 -10.47 -16.54 -13.66
C ASN A 141 -9.60 -15.29 -13.85
N ILE A 142 -8.62 -15.37 -14.74
CA ILE A 142 -7.80 -14.24 -15.15
C ILE A 142 -8.55 -13.47 -16.24
N THR A 143 -8.95 -12.25 -15.93
CA THR A 143 -9.67 -11.36 -16.85
C THR A 143 -8.73 -10.52 -17.68
N ASP A 144 -7.59 -10.12 -17.12
CA ASP A 144 -6.56 -9.36 -17.82
C ASP A 144 -5.15 -9.65 -17.32
N VAL A 145 -4.17 -9.44 -18.21
CA VAL A 145 -2.74 -9.47 -17.88
C VAL A 145 -2.21 -8.06 -18.09
N LEU A 146 -1.77 -7.44 -17.02
CA LEU A 146 -1.31 -6.07 -16.96
C LEU A 146 0.24 -6.08 -16.90
N PRO A 147 0.92 -5.68 -17.98
CA PRO A 147 2.38 -5.66 -17.99
C PRO A 147 2.94 -4.64 -16.99
N ALA A 148 4.19 -4.83 -16.62
CA ALA A 148 4.96 -3.84 -15.89
C ALA A 148 4.90 -2.47 -16.59
N GLY A 149 4.88 -1.40 -15.81
CA GLY A 149 4.76 -0.06 -16.36
C GLY A 149 4.86 1.01 -15.31
N VAL A 150 4.94 2.26 -15.74
CA VAL A 150 4.99 3.42 -14.84
C VAL A 150 3.62 3.62 -14.19
N MET A 151 3.62 3.85 -12.87
CA MET A 151 2.43 4.22 -12.12
C MET A 151 2.02 5.66 -12.46
N GLN A 152 0.73 5.94 -12.39
CA GLN A 152 0.27 7.33 -12.42
C GLN A 152 0.39 7.92 -11.00
N LEU A 153 0.64 9.23 -10.91
CA LEU A 153 0.73 9.92 -9.62
C LEU A 153 -0.55 9.71 -8.77
N SER A 154 -1.72 9.66 -9.42
CA SER A 154 -3.00 9.34 -8.75
C SER A 154 -2.99 8.01 -8.02
N ASP A 155 -2.32 7.01 -8.59
CA ASP A 155 -2.33 5.63 -8.06
C ASP A 155 -1.44 5.48 -6.82
N VAL A 156 -0.40 6.33 -6.74
CA VAL A 156 0.65 6.24 -5.69
C VAL A 156 0.81 7.53 -4.88
N LYS A 157 -0.15 8.44 -4.98
CA LYS A 157 -0.06 9.77 -4.37
C LYS A 157 0.37 9.74 -2.90
N GLY A 158 -0.18 8.82 -2.10
CA GLY A 158 0.17 8.67 -0.69
C GLY A 158 1.64 8.31 -0.48
N LYS A 159 2.17 7.37 -1.27
CA LYS A 159 3.59 7.00 -1.22
C LYS A 159 4.48 8.15 -1.66
N VAL A 160 4.13 8.81 -2.76
CA VAL A 160 4.90 9.96 -3.27
C VAL A 160 4.93 11.11 -2.27
N ILE A 161 3.82 11.40 -1.57
CA ILE A 161 3.79 12.41 -0.50
C ILE A 161 4.76 12.03 0.62
N SER A 162 4.76 10.76 1.06
CA SER A 162 5.67 10.30 2.11
C SER A 162 7.14 10.41 1.71
N ASP A 163 7.47 10.01 0.48
CA ASP A 163 8.83 10.09 -0.05
C ASP A 163 9.26 11.57 -0.25
N TYR A 164 8.33 12.42 -0.69
CA TYR A 164 8.56 13.87 -0.84
C TYR A 164 8.74 14.57 0.51
N GLN A 165 7.99 14.15 1.55
CA GLN A 165 8.22 14.63 2.92
C GLN A 165 9.65 14.36 3.38
N LYS A 166 10.13 13.15 3.16
CA LYS A 166 11.51 12.78 3.50
C LYS A 166 12.53 13.63 2.72
N TYR A 167 12.30 13.82 1.43
CA TYR A 167 13.15 14.70 0.60
C TYR A 167 13.19 16.14 1.13
N LEU A 168 12.03 16.72 1.47
CA LEU A 168 11.94 18.07 2.03
C LEU A 168 12.64 18.17 3.38
N ASP A 169 12.52 17.16 4.24
CA ASP A 169 13.19 17.10 5.54
C ASP A 169 14.71 17.08 5.36
N ASP A 170 15.23 16.21 4.51
CA ASP A 170 16.65 16.12 4.18
C ASP A 170 17.19 17.44 3.63
N GLN A 171 16.45 18.11 2.75
CA GLN A 171 16.80 19.43 2.21
C GLN A 171 16.81 20.50 3.31
N TRP A 172 15.80 20.51 4.17
CA TRP A 172 15.69 21.46 5.26
C TRP A 172 16.80 21.27 6.29
N ILE A 173 17.08 20.05 6.72
CA ILE A 173 18.19 19.75 7.64
C ILE A 173 19.54 20.14 7.01
N SER A 174 19.74 19.86 5.73
CA SER A 174 20.96 20.25 5.01
C SER A 174 21.12 21.77 4.95
N PHE A 175 20.03 22.50 4.73
CA PHE A 175 20.01 23.97 4.78
C PHE A 175 20.37 24.49 6.19
N LEU A 176 19.76 23.93 7.24
CA LEU A 176 20.04 24.32 8.63
C LEU A 176 21.50 24.07 9.01
N ARG A 177 22.07 22.93 8.63
CA ARG A 177 23.48 22.59 8.88
C ARG A 177 24.46 23.55 8.18
N LYS A 178 24.10 24.06 7.01
CA LYS A 178 24.91 25.08 6.31
C LYS A 178 24.76 26.47 6.94
N LYS A 179 23.55 26.78 7.45
CA LYS A 179 23.23 28.11 8.00
C LYS A 179 23.75 28.27 9.44
N TYR A 180 23.73 27.23 10.23
CA TYR A 180 24.09 27.28 11.65
C TYR A 180 25.29 26.38 11.94
N ASN A 181 26.30 26.98 12.62
CA ASN A 181 27.40 26.17 13.14
C ASN A 181 26.93 25.32 14.32
N TYR A 182 27.27 24.07 14.31
CA TYR A 182 27.00 23.15 15.43
C TYR A 182 28.23 22.33 15.76
N SER A 183 28.38 21.98 17.03
CA SER A 183 29.40 21.04 17.49
C SER A 183 28.76 19.98 18.36
N VAL A 184 29.27 18.75 18.26
CA VAL A 184 28.83 17.61 19.07
C VAL A 184 29.97 17.22 19.98
N ASN A 185 29.73 17.26 21.31
CA ASN A 185 30.67 16.72 22.28
C ASN A 185 30.57 15.19 22.26
N LYS A 186 31.41 14.57 21.42
CA LYS A 186 31.40 13.11 21.21
C LYS A 186 31.84 12.35 22.46
N ASP A 187 32.75 12.90 23.22
CA ASP A 187 33.26 12.24 24.43
C ASP A 187 32.14 12.10 25.47
N LEU A 188 31.35 13.17 25.67
CA LEU A 188 30.17 13.12 26.53
C LEU A 188 29.10 12.18 25.97
N LEU A 189 28.85 12.21 24.66
CA LEU A 189 27.87 11.32 24.03
C LEU A 189 28.19 9.85 24.27
N TYR A 190 29.45 9.43 24.10
CA TYR A 190 29.85 8.04 24.31
C TYR A 190 29.80 7.60 25.79
N THR A 191 29.81 8.52 26.73
CA THR A 191 29.60 8.18 28.15
C THR A 191 28.14 7.90 28.50
N LEU A 192 27.23 8.40 27.71
CA LEU A 192 25.76 8.19 27.89
C LEU A 192 25.26 6.91 27.23
N ILE A 193 26.02 6.33 26.31
CA ILE A 193 25.68 5.06 25.63
C ILE A 193 26.34 3.94 26.46
N LYS A 194 25.64 3.47 27.46
CA LYS A 194 25.98 2.24 28.21
C LYS A 194 24.95 1.16 27.96
#